data_e62d3405fe7daa5e7e36d1cad6b161f2
#
_entry.id   e62d3405fe7daa5e7e36d1cad6b161f2
#
_cell.length_a   1.000
_cell.length_b   1.000
_cell.length_c   1.000
_cell.angle_alpha   90.00
_cell.angle_beta   90.00
_cell.angle_gamma   90.00
#
_symmetry.space_group_name_H-M   'P 1'
#
loop_
_entity.id
_entity.type
_entity.pdbx_description
1 polymer ?
#
loop_
_entity_poly.entity_id
_entity_poly.type
_entity_poly.pdbx_seq_one_letter_code
_entity_poly.pdbx_strand_id
1 'polypeptide(L)'
;MTGFSVVVPFYNEGELVAEVLGELRQQLPGAEIVAVDDGSSDDTWARILDAAGVRGLRFTRNQGQSAAIYHGLRAATQPVVGIMDGDGQNDPAGFLPLLAEFRKGNADVVCGYRRQRHDSWRRRVASRIANAIRRFFLDDGASDTGCSQKVFRREAVELLVPFRGMHRYLPAIFRHAGLRIVEIPVNHRPRRRGQSKYSNWTRAMHGIYDLVGVAWLLNRKIIPPQIETKP
;
A
#
# COMPACT_ATOMS: atom_id res chain seq x y z
N MET A 1 -2.79 12.20 -16.06
CA MET A 1 -3.55 12.25 -14.80
C MET A 1 -2.82 13.14 -13.78
N THR A 2 -2.90 14.43 -13.98
CA THR A 2 -2.24 15.44 -13.13
C THR A 2 -2.77 15.42 -11.71
N GLY A 3 -1.91 15.66 -10.73
CA GLY A 3 -2.29 15.70 -9.32
C GLY A 3 -2.30 14.34 -8.60
N PHE A 4 -1.72 13.29 -9.20
CA PHE A 4 -1.66 11.95 -8.61
C PHE A 4 -0.24 11.35 -8.71
N SER A 5 0.26 10.80 -7.60
CA SER A 5 1.49 10.03 -7.53
C SER A 5 1.19 8.56 -7.20
N VAL A 6 1.88 7.64 -7.87
CA VAL A 6 1.83 6.20 -7.52
C VAL A 6 3.18 5.77 -6.97
N VAL A 7 3.20 5.16 -5.79
CA VAL A 7 4.38 4.59 -5.17
C VAL A 7 4.40 3.08 -5.37
N VAL A 8 5.50 2.57 -5.92
CA VAL A 8 5.68 1.15 -6.23
C VAL A 8 6.99 0.65 -5.62
N PRO A 9 6.94 -0.16 -4.55
CA PRO A 9 8.11 -0.82 -4.00
C PRO A 9 8.50 -2.04 -4.84
N PHE A 10 9.80 -2.21 -5.06
CA PHE A 10 10.40 -3.37 -5.72
C PHE A 10 11.49 -3.97 -4.83
N TYR A 11 11.61 -5.30 -4.85
CA TYR A 11 12.71 -6.03 -4.22
C TYR A 11 12.99 -7.34 -4.94
N ASN A 12 14.09 -7.39 -5.69
CA ASN A 12 14.46 -8.52 -6.55
C ASN A 12 13.31 -8.93 -7.50
N GLU A 13 12.83 -7.95 -8.26
CA GLU A 13 11.74 -8.09 -9.22
C GLU A 13 12.16 -7.51 -10.60
N GLY A 14 13.47 -7.56 -10.93
CA GLY A 14 14.03 -6.97 -12.15
C GLY A 14 13.26 -7.34 -13.42
N GLU A 15 12.85 -8.60 -13.56
CA GLU A 15 12.07 -9.08 -14.70
C GLU A 15 10.70 -8.40 -14.88
N LEU A 16 10.13 -7.84 -13.80
CA LEU A 16 8.79 -7.25 -13.80
C LEU A 16 8.80 -5.72 -13.88
N VAL A 17 9.91 -5.08 -13.54
CA VAL A 17 10.00 -3.60 -13.46
C VAL A 17 9.50 -2.93 -14.72
N ALA A 18 10.03 -3.34 -15.90
CA ALA A 18 9.68 -2.72 -17.18
C ALA A 18 8.19 -2.89 -17.53
N GLU A 19 7.63 -4.08 -17.27
CA GLU A 19 6.21 -4.38 -17.51
C GLU A 19 5.32 -3.52 -16.58
N VAL A 20 5.58 -3.54 -15.27
CA VAL A 20 4.78 -2.82 -14.26
C VAL A 20 4.82 -1.31 -14.49
N LEU A 21 6.00 -0.74 -14.71
CA LEU A 21 6.14 0.70 -14.94
C LEU A 21 5.57 1.13 -16.29
N GLY A 22 5.71 0.28 -17.32
CA GLY A 22 5.11 0.49 -18.63
C GLY A 22 3.57 0.50 -18.58
N GLU A 23 2.96 -0.48 -17.90
CA GLU A 23 1.51 -0.52 -17.70
C GLU A 23 1.00 0.70 -16.90
N LEU A 24 1.70 1.10 -15.84
CA LEU A 24 1.35 2.30 -15.07
C LEU A 24 1.33 3.55 -15.95
N ARG A 25 2.35 3.75 -16.76
CA ARG A 25 2.43 4.91 -17.66
C ARG A 25 1.31 4.90 -18.72
N GLN A 26 0.98 3.73 -19.23
CA GLN A 26 -0.08 3.56 -20.22
C GLN A 26 -1.47 3.82 -19.63
N GLN A 27 -1.74 3.28 -18.43
CA GLN A 27 -3.07 3.36 -17.80
C GLN A 27 -3.30 4.68 -17.05
N LEU A 28 -2.22 5.32 -16.56
CA LEU A 28 -2.27 6.54 -15.76
C LEU A 28 -1.40 7.65 -16.38
N PRO A 29 -1.69 8.08 -17.62
CA PRO A 29 -0.89 9.10 -18.29
C PRO A 29 -0.89 10.40 -17.46
N GLY A 30 0.31 10.97 -17.26
CA GLY A 30 0.53 12.18 -16.46
C GLY A 30 0.52 11.99 -14.93
N ALA A 31 0.45 10.75 -14.42
CA ALA A 31 0.73 10.47 -13.02
C ALA A 31 2.25 10.51 -12.76
N GLU A 32 2.65 11.02 -11.59
CA GLU A 32 4.01 10.83 -11.08
C GLU A 32 4.16 9.38 -10.63
N ILE A 33 5.19 8.69 -11.11
CA ILE A 33 5.51 7.33 -10.67
C ILE A 33 6.79 7.39 -9.83
N VAL A 34 6.68 6.92 -8.57
CA VAL A 34 7.80 6.81 -7.64
C VAL A 34 8.10 5.32 -7.45
N ALA A 35 9.15 4.83 -8.09
CA ALA A 35 9.63 3.45 -7.95
C ALA A 35 10.70 3.39 -6.85
N VAL A 36 10.52 2.49 -5.88
CA VAL A 36 11.44 2.35 -4.76
C VAL A 36 12.09 0.97 -4.79
N ASP A 37 13.40 0.92 -5.03
CA ASP A 37 14.21 -0.29 -4.91
C ASP A 37 14.62 -0.49 -3.46
N ASP A 38 14.07 -1.51 -2.81
CA ASP A 38 14.35 -1.86 -1.42
C ASP A 38 15.67 -2.66 -1.28
N GLY A 39 16.74 -2.16 -1.90
CA GLY A 39 18.08 -2.74 -1.80
C GLY A 39 18.21 -4.07 -2.52
N SER A 40 17.72 -4.17 -3.75
CA SER A 40 17.82 -5.37 -4.59
C SER A 40 19.26 -5.74 -4.93
N SER A 41 19.47 -7.03 -5.10
CA SER A 41 20.75 -7.64 -5.51
C SER A 41 20.78 -8.06 -6.99
N ASP A 42 19.64 -8.01 -7.66
CA ASP A 42 19.47 -8.26 -9.10
C ASP A 42 19.50 -6.95 -9.92
N ASP A 43 19.06 -7.00 -11.18
CA ASP A 43 19.01 -5.85 -12.08
C ASP A 43 17.81 -4.90 -11.88
N THR A 44 17.03 -5.07 -10.79
CA THR A 44 15.85 -4.23 -10.46
C THR A 44 16.17 -2.73 -10.55
N TRP A 45 17.27 -2.28 -9.92
CA TRP A 45 17.63 -0.88 -9.93
C TRP A 45 18.00 -0.36 -11.33
N ALA A 46 18.77 -1.14 -12.09
CA ALA A 46 19.13 -0.77 -13.46
C ALA A 46 17.88 -0.57 -14.33
N ARG A 47 16.89 -1.47 -14.19
CA ARG A 47 15.61 -1.39 -14.91
C ARG A 47 14.78 -0.17 -14.50
N ILE A 48 14.84 0.23 -13.22
CA ILE A 48 14.17 1.46 -12.76
C ILE A 48 14.82 2.69 -13.39
N LEU A 49 16.16 2.73 -13.47
CA LEU A 49 16.88 3.84 -14.10
C LEU A 49 16.57 3.98 -15.59
N ASP A 50 16.40 2.87 -16.29
CA ASP A 50 16.05 2.83 -17.72
C ASP A 50 14.61 3.28 -17.99
N ALA A 51 13.75 3.32 -16.97
CA ALA A 51 12.34 3.68 -17.11
C ALA A 51 12.16 5.20 -17.23
N ALA A 52 11.99 5.72 -18.44
CA ALA A 52 11.80 7.14 -18.67
C ALA A 52 10.60 7.71 -17.89
N GLY A 53 10.75 8.91 -17.29
CA GLY A 53 9.67 9.61 -16.57
C GLY A 53 9.26 8.96 -15.24
N VAL A 54 10.09 8.09 -14.68
CA VAL A 54 9.91 7.47 -13.38
C VAL A 54 10.93 8.08 -12.41
N ARG A 55 10.47 8.44 -11.23
CA ARG A 55 11.34 8.85 -10.13
C ARG A 55 11.79 7.63 -9.36
N GLY A 56 13.08 7.28 -9.46
CA GLY A 56 13.69 6.16 -8.74
C GLY A 56 14.23 6.57 -7.38
N LEU A 57 13.98 5.73 -6.37
CA LEU A 57 14.62 5.76 -5.05
C LEU A 57 15.28 4.40 -4.81
N ARG A 58 16.47 4.37 -4.19
CA ARG A 58 17.13 3.12 -3.85
C ARG A 58 17.64 3.11 -2.42
N PHE A 59 17.39 2.02 -1.71
CA PHE A 59 18.02 1.76 -0.42
C PHE A 59 19.36 1.04 -0.61
N THR A 60 20.31 1.32 0.25
CA THR A 60 21.62 0.64 0.24
C THR A 60 21.54 -0.83 0.69
N ARG A 61 20.47 -1.18 1.42
CA ARG A 61 20.17 -2.55 1.90
C ARG A 61 18.66 -2.71 2.07
N ASN A 62 18.18 -3.94 2.06
CA ASN A 62 16.78 -4.23 2.29
C ASN A 62 16.31 -3.77 3.68
N GLN A 63 15.26 -2.96 3.70
CA GLN A 63 14.59 -2.44 4.90
C GLN A 63 13.15 -2.97 5.02
N GLY A 64 12.64 -3.60 3.97
CA GLY A 64 11.30 -4.16 3.89
C GLY A 64 10.29 -3.22 3.23
N GLN A 65 9.25 -3.83 2.67
CA GLN A 65 8.21 -3.17 1.89
C GLN A 65 7.60 -1.93 2.56
N SER A 66 7.38 -1.98 3.89
CA SER A 66 6.82 -0.83 4.63
C SER A 66 7.73 0.39 4.58
N ALA A 67 9.05 0.19 4.69
CA ALA A 67 10.02 1.27 4.58
C ALA A 67 10.01 1.86 3.17
N ALA A 68 10.01 0.99 2.14
CA ALA A 68 9.96 1.43 0.74
C ALA A 68 8.69 2.25 0.45
N ILE A 69 7.53 1.78 0.90
CA ILE A 69 6.26 2.53 0.76
C ILE A 69 6.34 3.85 1.52
N TYR A 70 6.78 3.86 2.78
CA TYR A 70 6.85 5.08 3.59
C TYR A 70 7.73 6.15 2.95
N HIS A 71 8.94 5.79 2.55
CA HIS A 71 9.87 6.75 1.92
C HIS A 71 9.42 7.17 0.52
N GLY A 72 8.80 6.26 -0.24
CA GLY A 72 8.19 6.59 -1.52
C GLY A 72 7.05 7.60 -1.38
N LEU A 73 6.16 7.41 -0.40
CA LEU A 73 5.07 8.34 -0.10
C LEU A 73 5.57 9.73 0.32
N ARG A 74 6.64 9.78 1.11
CA ARG A 74 7.28 11.05 1.51
C ARG A 74 7.97 11.75 0.35
N ALA A 75 8.44 11.01 -0.65
CA ALA A 75 9.05 11.56 -1.86
C ALA A 75 8.04 11.98 -2.92
N ALA A 76 6.79 11.48 -2.85
CA ALA A 76 5.72 11.86 -3.76
C ALA A 76 5.38 13.35 -3.65
N THR A 77 5.15 14.00 -4.80
CA THR A 77 4.95 15.47 -4.86
C THR A 77 3.50 15.88 -5.09
N GLN A 78 2.67 14.96 -5.63
CA GLN A 78 1.31 15.30 -5.98
C GLN A 78 0.37 15.28 -4.75
N PRO A 79 -0.72 16.06 -4.75
CA PRO A 79 -1.64 16.18 -3.61
C PRO A 79 -2.40 14.89 -3.30
N VAL A 80 -2.54 13.99 -4.27
CA VAL A 80 -3.15 12.67 -4.10
C VAL A 80 -2.10 11.60 -4.34
N VAL A 81 -2.03 10.62 -3.46
CA VAL A 81 -1.05 9.54 -3.55
C VAL A 81 -1.74 8.17 -3.58
N GLY A 82 -1.15 7.24 -4.30
CA GLY A 82 -1.54 5.85 -4.31
C GLY A 82 -0.35 4.92 -4.08
N ILE A 83 -0.64 3.71 -3.66
CA ILE A 83 0.35 2.64 -3.51
C ILE A 83 -0.08 1.40 -4.28
N MET A 84 0.88 0.68 -4.83
CA MET A 84 0.68 -0.56 -5.57
C MET A 84 1.93 -1.44 -5.43
N ASP A 85 1.75 -2.78 -5.28
CA ASP A 85 2.88 -3.70 -5.26
C ASP A 85 3.50 -3.83 -6.66
N GLY A 86 4.84 -3.97 -6.71
CA GLY A 86 5.62 -4.12 -7.94
C GLY A 86 5.75 -5.57 -8.45
N ASP A 87 4.92 -6.52 -7.95
CA ASP A 87 4.99 -7.95 -8.28
C ASP A 87 4.11 -8.37 -9.48
N GLY A 88 3.52 -7.39 -10.18
CA GLY A 88 2.69 -7.61 -11.37
C GLY A 88 1.30 -8.20 -11.09
N GLN A 89 0.91 -8.41 -9.82
CA GLN A 89 -0.40 -8.96 -9.48
C GLN A 89 -1.52 -7.91 -9.49
N ASN A 90 -1.19 -6.64 -9.34
CA ASN A 90 -2.16 -5.56 -9.36
C ASN A 90 -2.32 -5.02 -10.77
N ASP A 91 -3.57 -4.75 -11.15
CA ASP A 91 -3.90 -4.09 -12.40
C ASP A 91 -3.85 -2.56 -12.19
N PRO A 92 -2.94 -1.81 -12.86
CA PRO A 92 -2.91 -0.35 -12.72
C PRO A 92 -4.21 0.36 -13.07
N ALA A 93 -5.03 -0.23 -13.96
CA ALA A 93 -6.36 0.31 -14.28
C ALA A 93 -7.29 0.35 -13.05
N GLY A 94 -7.01 -0.43 -12.01
CA GLY A 94 -7.72 -0.38 -10.72
C GLY A 94 -7.66 0.98 -10.03
N PHE A 95 -6.67 1.83 -10.34
CA PHE A 95 -6.64 3.19 -9.81
C PHE A 95 -7.71 4.11 -10.41
N LEU A 96 -8.22 3.84 -11.59
CA LEU A 96 -9.24 4.68 -12.23
C LEU A 96 -10.53 4.76 -11.39
N PRO A 97 -11.16 3.63 -11.00
CA PRO A 97 -12.33 3.67 -10.13
C PRO A 97 -12.00 4.19 -8.72
N LEU A 98 -10.80 3.89 -8.16
CA LEU A 98 -10.38 4.41 -6.86
C LEU A 98 -10.31 5.95 -6.87
N LEU A 99 -9.71 6.54 -7.90
CA LEU A 99 -9.62 7.99 -8.07
C LEU A 99 -10.99 8.63 -8.36
N ALA A 100 -11.85 7.96 -9.12
CA ALA A 100 -13.20 8.43 -9.38
C ALA A 100 -14.00 8.52 -8.07
N GLU A 101 -13.90 7.50 -7.20
CA GLU A 101 -14.56 7.53 -5.88
C GLU A 101 -13.95 8.60 -4.97
N PHE A 102 -12.63 8.70 -4.92
CA PHE A 102 -11.94 9.71 -4.12
C PHE A 102 -12.37 11.14 -4.49
N ARG A 103 -12.56 11.43 -5.78
CA ARG A 103 -12.99 12.75 -6.29
C ARG A 103 -14.41 13.13 -5.90
N LYS A 104 -15.26 12.19 -5.48
CA LYS A 104 -16.60 12.52 -4.96
C LYS A 104 -16.54 13.28 -3.62
N GLY A 105 -15.39 13.26 -2.92
CA GLY A 105 -15.18 14.01 -1.68
C GLY A 105 -15.85 13.41 -0.43
N ASN A 106 -16.50 12.26 -0.54
CA ASN A 106 -17.12 11.55 0.58
C ASN A 106 -16.16 10.60 1.32
N ALA A 107 -14.95 10.38 0.80
CA ALA A 107 -13.90 9.57 1.36
C ALA A 107 -12.57 10.31 1.40
N ASP A 108 -11.81 10.12 2.47
CA ASP A 108 -10.44 10.65 2.62
C ASP A 108 -9.39 9.60 2.20
N VAL A 109 -9.80 8.32 2.24
CA VAL A 109 -9.03 7.15 1.81
C VAL A 109 -9.93 6.21 1.03
N VAL A 110 -9.51 5.79 -0.15
CA VAL A 110 -10.19 4.75 -0.93
C VAL A 110 -9.28 3.54 -1.04
N CYS A 111 -9.73 2.40 -0.54
CA CYS A 111 -9.00 1.14 -0.57
C CYS A 111 -9.58 0.20 -1.63
N GLY A 112 -8.70 -0.44 -2.38
CA GLY A 112 -9.10 -1.57 -3.21
C GLY A 112 -9.34 -2.82 -2.36
N TYR A 113 -10.33 -3.65 -2.74
CA TYR A 113 -10.43 -5.02 -2.26
C TYR A 113 -10.53 -6.00 -3.43
N ARG A 114 -9.93 -7.18 -3.26
CA ARG A 114 -9.89 -8.20 -4.31
C ARG A 114 -11.21 -8.96 -4.34
N ARG A 115 -11.97 -8.80 -5.44
CA ARG A 115 -13.31 -9.41 -5.61
C ARG A 115 -13.26 -10.93 -5.71
N GLN A 116 -12.25 -11.50 -6.37
CA GLN A 116 -12.09 -12.93 -6.54
C GLN A 116 -10.81 -13.40 -5.85
N ARG A 117 -10.94 -14.19 -4.80
CA ARG A 117 -9.85 -14.91 -4.17
C ARG A 117 -9.98 -16.39 -4.54
N HIS A 118 -9.06 -16.90 -5.34
CA HIS A 118 -8.94 -18.33 -5.65
C HIS A 118 -8.29 -19.10 -4.48
N ASP A 119 -8.76 -18.84 -3.25
CA ASP A 119 -8.27 -19.51 -2.05
C ASP A 119 -9.05 -20.81 -1.79
N SER A 120 -8.34 -21.84 -1.31
CA SER A 120 -8.98 -23.06 -0.79
C SER A 120 -9.92 -22.70 0.38
N TRP A 121 -10.96 -23.54 0.62
CA TRP A 121 -11.93 -23.29 1.68
C TRP A 121 -11.28 -23.13 3.06
N ARG A 122 -10.22 -23.91 3.37
CA ARG A 122 -9.46 -23.80 4.62
C ARG A 122 -8.79 -22.42 4.78
N ARG A 123 -8.20 -21.91 3.72
CA ARG A 123 -7.61 -20.55 3.71
C ARG A 123 -8.67 -19.47 3.88
N ARG A 124 -9.86 -19.65 3.28
CA ARG A 124 -11.00 -18.72 3.46
C ARG A 124 -11.47 -18.67 4.92
N VAL A 125 -11.62 -19.82 5.57
CA VAL A 125 -12.02 -19.88 6.99
C VAL A 125 -10.96 -19.23 7.88
N ALA A 126 -9.69 -19.59 7.73
CA ALA A 126 -8.59 -19.00 8.49
C ALA A 126 -8.51 -17.47 8.29
N SER A 127 -8.70 -17.00 7.05
CA SER A 127 -8.73 -15.57 6.74
C SER A 127 -9.93 -14.85 7.37
N ARG A 128 -11.12 -15.50 7.42
CA ARG A 128 -12.30 -14.94 8.09
C ARG A 128 -12.07 -14.76 9.59
N ILE A 129 -11.51 -15.78 10.25
CA ILE A 129 -11.20 -15.73 11.69
C ILE A 129 -10.15 -14.65 11.95
N ALA A 130 -9.05 -14.62 11.19
CA ALA A 130 -8.02 -13.61 11.35
C ALA A 130 -8.56 -12.18 11.12
N ASN A 131 -9.44 -12.00 10.13
CA ASN A 131 -10.09 -10.72 9.88
C ASN A 131 -11.08 -10.32 10.98
N ALA A 132 -11.81 -11.29 11.57
CA ALA A 132 -12.71 -11.02 12.69
C ALA A 132 -11.92 -10.56 13.94
N ILE A 133 -10.84 -11.26 14.27
CA ILE A 133 -9.94 -10.90 15.38
C ILE A 133 -9.35 -9.50 15.12
N ARG A 134 -8.84 -9.24 13.92
CA ARG A 134 -8.29 -7.93 13.58
C ARG A 134 -9.32 -6.80 13.73
N ARG A 135 -10.55 -6.99 13.20
CA ARG A 135 -11.61 -5.98 13.32
C ARG A 135 -12.00 -5.72 14.76
N PHE A 136 -12.03 -6.75 15.60
CA PHE A 136 -12.31 -6.59 17.02
C PHE A 136 -11.28 -5.70 17.73
N PHE A 137 -9.98 -5.86 17.40
CA PHE A 137 -8.91 -5.09 18.03
C PHE A 137 -8.69 -3.71 17.42
N LEU A 138 -8.92 -3.55 16.10
CA LEU A 138 -8.52 -2.33 15.39
C LEU A 138 -9.69 -1.52 14.83
N ASP A 139 -10.90 -2.08 14.80
CA ASP A 139 -12.08 -1.47 14.18
C ASP A 139 -11.77 -0.80 12.82
N ASP A 140 -10.94 -1.46 12.02
CA ASP A 140 -10.40 -0.87 10.78
C ASP A 140 -11.41 -0.81 9.63
N GLY A 141 -12.53 -1.49 9.74
CA GLY A 141 -13.59 -1.54 8.72
C GLY A 141 -13.15 -2.17 7.39
N ALA A 142 -11.89 -2.63 7.27
CA ALA A 142 -11.35 -3.14 6.03
C ALA A 142 -11.71 -4.62 5.81
N SER A 143 -12.18 -4.95 4.61
CA SER A 143 -12.49 -6.33 4.20
C SER A 143 -11.24 -7.06 3.66
N ASP A 144 -10.32 -6.35 3.02
CA ASP A 144 -9.08 -6.91 2.45
C ASP A 144 -7.86 -6.00 2.66
N THR A 145 -7.21 -6.12 3.82
CA THR A 145 -5.96 -5.38 4.11
C THR A 145 -4.77 -5.83 3.27
N GLY A 146 -4.87 -6.98 2.63
CA GLY A 146 -3.82 -7.50 1.75
C GLY A 146 -3.83 -6.89 0.34
N CYS A 147 -4.85 -6.12 -0.02
CA CYS A 147 -4.82 -5.34 -1.26
C CYS A 147 -3.93 -4.12 -1.08
N SER A 148 -2.91 -3.97 -1.93
CA SER A 148 -2.00 -2.83 -1.84
C SER A 148 -2.56 -1.56 -2.46
N GLN A 149 -3.47 -1.67 -3.45
CA GLN A 149 -4.02 -0.50 -4.11
C GLN A 149 -4.88 0.35 -3.17
N LYS A 150 -4.38 1.53 -2.85
CA LYS A 150 -5.04 2.53 -2.00
C LYS A 150 -4.76 3.91 -2.56
N VAL A 151 -5.73 4.82 -2.40
CA VAL A 151 -5.64 6.23 -2.80
C VAL A 151 -6.04 7.10 -1.61
N PHE A 152 -5.25 8.12 -1.32
CA PHE A 152 -5.50 9.05 -0.21
C PHE A 152 -4.78 10.39 -0.44
N ARG A 153 -5.09 11.41 0.38
CA ARG A 153 -4.41 12.70 0.34
C ARG A 153 -2.97 12.55 0.82
N ARG A 154 -2.02 13.22 0.17
CA ARG A 154 -0.61 13.20 0.56
C ARG A 154 -0.39 13.63 2.01
N GLU A 155 -1.16 14.58 2.50
CA GLU A 155 -1.09 15.05 3.91
C GLU A 155 -1.33 13.93 4.93
N ALA A 156 -2.11 12.88 4.57
CA ALA A 156 -2.32 11.73 5.44
C ALA A 156 -1.03 10.90 5.68
N VAL A 157 0.02 11.11 4.90
CA VAL A 157 1.34 10.50 5.11
C VAL A 157 1.95 10.93 6.45
N GLU A 158 1.66 12.13 6.92
CA GLU A 158 2.15 12.65 8.21
C GLU A 158 1.52 11.92 9.42
N LEU A 159 0.41 11.21 9.20
CA LEU A 159 -0.23 10.37 10.21
C LEU A 159 0.47 9.03 10.38
N LEU A 160 1.34 8.64 9.46
CA LEU A 160 2.00 7.34 9.48
C LEU A 160 3.15 7.31 10.50
N VAL A 161 3.16 6.27 11.31
CA VAL A 161 4.31 5.90 12.14
C VAL A 161 5.00 4.73 11.46
N PRO A 162 6.26 4.85 10.99
CA PRO A 162 6.93 3.79 10.26
C PRO A 162 7.30 2.62 11.19
N PHE A 163 6.80 1.42 10.83
CA PHE A 163 7.18 0.15 11.44
C PHE A 163 7.07 -0.98 10.42
N ARG A 164 7.73 -2.10 10.67
CA ARG A 164 7.65 -3.27 9.80
C ARG A 164 6.23 -3.83 9.77
N GLY A 165 5.64 -3.99 8.59
CA GLY A 165 4.24 -4.41 8.44
C GLY A 165 3.22 -3.27 8.37
N MET A 166 3.61 -2.00 8.57
CA MET A 166 2.74 -0.82 8.57
C MET A 166 1.76 -0.80 7.38
N HIS A 167 2.21 -1.15 6.19
CA HIS A 167 1.41 -1.11 4.96
C HIS A 167 0.11 -1.94 5.03
N ARG A 168 0.06 -2.96 5.90
CA ARG A 168 -1.13 -3.81 6.14
C ARG A 168 -2.15 -3.12 7.03
N TYR A 169 -1.71 -2.15 7.83
CA TYR A 169 -2.51 -1.48 8.85
C TYR A 169 -2.87 -0.05 8.46
N LEU A 170 -2.60 0.38 7.23
CA LEU A 170 -2.95 1.72 6.76
C LEU A 170 -4.43 2.07 6.99
N PRO A 171 -5.41 1.17 6.69
CA PRO A 171 -6.81 1.47 6.99
C PRO A 171 -7.05 1.72 8.48
N ALA A 172 -6.48 0.89 9.36
CA ALA A 172 -6.62 1.07 10.80
C ALA A 172 -6.01 2.40 11.29
N ILE A 173 -4.80 2.74 10.81
CA ILE A 173 -4.09 3.98 11.14
C ILE A 173 -4.92 5.20 10.72
N PHE A 174 -5.44 5.19 9.51
CA PHE A 174 -6.22 6.29 8.96
C PHE A 174 -7.60 6.43 9.62
N ARG A 175 -8.29 5.31 9.84
CA ARG A 175 -9.58 5.32 10.54
C ARG A 175 -9.45 5.81 11.98
N HIS A 176 -8.42 5.38 12.68
CA HIS A 176 -8.15 5.86 14.05
C HIS A 176 -7.80 7.36 14.09
N ALA A 177 -7.25 7.90 13.02
CA ALA A 177 -7.03 9.33 12.85
C ALA A 177 -8.30 10.10 12.40
N GLY A 178 -9.46 9.44 12.33
CA GLY A 178 -10.75 10.05 11.98
C GLY A 178 -11.00 10.17 10.48
N LEU A 179 -10.17 9.56 9.61
CA LEU A 179 -10.37 9.63 8.17
C LEU A 179 -11.47 8.66 7.71
N ARG A 180 -12.28 9.12 6.78
CA ARG A 180 -13.37 8.33 6.17
C ARG A 180 -12.79 7.39 5.12
N ILE A 181 -13.07 6.09 5.27
CA ILE A 181 -12.55 5.04 4.39
C ILE A 181 -13.70 4.44 3.59
N VAL A 182 -13.49 4.30 2.27
CA VAL A 182 -14.39 3.58 1.36
C VAL A 182 -13.60 2.48 0.68
N GLU A 183 -14.23 1.31 0.47
CA GLU A 183 -13.63 0.19 -0.25
C GLU A 183 -14.31 -0.04 -1.58
N ILE A 184 -13.51 -0.29 -2.65
CA ILE A 184 -14.00 -0.59 -4.00
C ILE A 184 -13.35 -1.87 -4.52
N PRO A 185 -14.09 -2.69 -5.30
CA PRO A 185 -13.52 -3.87 -5.90
C PRO A 185 -12.48 -3.52 -6.97
N VAL A 186 -11.33 -4.20 -6.91
CA VAL A 186 -10.28 -4.10 -7.93
C VAL A 186 -9.93 -5.48 -8.49
N ASN A 187 -9.41 -5.48 -9.70
CA ASN A 187 -8.89 -6.69 -10.33
C ASN A 187 -7.57 -7.10 -9.67
N HIS A 188 -7.39 -8.41 -9.53
CA HIS A 188 -6.15 -8.98 -9.04
C HIS A 188 -5.75 -10.15 -9.92
N ARG A 189 -4.56 -10.10 -10.47
CA ARG A 189 -4.03 -11.08 -11.41
C ARG A 189 -3.33 -12.22 -10.65
N PRO A 190 -3.30 -13.44 -11.17
CA PRO A 190 -2.46 -14.49 -10.60
C PRO A 190 -0.99 -14.09 -10.72
N ARG A 191 -0.18 -14.49 -9.74
CA ARG A 191 1.26 -14.24 -9.78
C ARG A 191 1.88 -14.96 -10.98
N ARG A 192 2.50 -14.22 -11.88
CA ARG A 192 3.09 -14.77 -13.10
C ARG A 192 4.47 -15.38 -12.86
N ARG A 193 5.26 -14.83 -11.91
CA ARG A 193 6.64 -15.23 -11.61
C ARG A 193 6.97 -15.06 -10.13
N GLY A 194 8.06 -15.69 -9.67
CA GLY A 194 8.58 -15.62 -8.31
C GLY A 194 7.93 -16.58 -7.33
N GLN A 195 8.68 -16.95 -6.27
CA GLN A 195 8.19 -17.83 -5.19
C GLN A 195 7.84 -17.00 -3.94
N SER A 196 6.81 -17.42 -3.20
CA SER A 196 6.49 -16.82 -1.91
C SER A 196 7.62 -17.12 -0.91
N LYS A 197 8.31 -16.07 -0.46
CA LYS A 197 9.54 -16.18 0.39
C LYS A 197 9.26 -16.52 1.87
N TYR A 198 7.99 -16.74 2.28
CA TYR A 198 7.62 -16.94 3.69
C TYR A 198 6.71 -18.14 3.92
N SER A 199 6.94 -18.88 5.02
CA SER A 199 6.04 -19.94 5.47
C SER A 199 4.75 -19.36 6.09
N ASN A 200 3.64 -20.10 6.00
CA ASN A 200 2.34 -19.63 6.51
C ASN A 200 2.31 -19.48 8.04
N TRP A 201 3.09 -20.27 8.77
CA TRP A 201 3.11 -20.28 10.23
C TRP A 201 3.84 -19.06 10.81
N THR A 202 5.03 -18.75 10.29
CA THR A 202 5.77 -17.55 10.69
C THR A 202 4.99 -16.26 10.39
N ARG A 203 4.26 -16.23 9.28
CA ARG A 203 3.36 -15.10 8.94
C ARG A 203 2.21 -14.94 9.94
N ALA A 204 1.63 -16.04 10.42
CA ALA A 204 0.54 -15.98 11.40
C ALA A 204 1.01 -15.46 12.76
N MET A 205 2.15 -15.94 13.25
CA MET A 205 2.72 -15.49 14.52
C MET A 205 3.12 -14.01 14.50
N HIS A 206 3.83 -13.58 13.44
CA HIS A 206 4.12 -12.16 13.26
C HIS A 206 2.86 -11.31 13.13
N GLY A 207 1.81 -11.83 12.48
CA GLY A 207 0.53 -11.13 12.36
C GLY A 207 -0.16 -10.87 13.69
N ILE A 208 -0.09 -11.81 14.65
CA ILE A 208 -0.65 -11.63 16.00
C ILE A 208 0.18 -10.61 16.79
N TYR A 209 1.50 -10.75 16.75
CA TYR A 209 2.41 -9.80 17.41
C TYR A 209 2.21 -8.37 16.88
N ASP A 210 2.19 -8.21 15.57
CA ASP A 210 1.94 -6.93 14.93
C ASP A 210 0.56 -6.36 15.32
N LEU A 211 -0.48 -7.21 15.39
CA LEU A 211 -1.83 -6.79 15.75
C LEU A 211 -1.89 -6.18 17.16
N VAL A 212 -1.27 -6.84 18.14
CA VAL A 212 -1.20 -6.34 19.52
C VAL A 212 -0.40 -5.03 19.59
N GLY A 213 0.75 -4.99 18.91
CA GLY A 213 1.60 -3.80 18.84
C GLY A 213 0.88 -2.61 18.19
N VAL A 214 0.15 -2.85 17.10
CA VAL A 214 -0.62 -1.81 16.41
C VAL A 214 -1.81 -1.35 17.26
N ALA A 215 -2.54 -2.26 17.89
CA ALA A 215 -3.63 -1.89 18.79
C ALA A 215 -3.12 -1.00 19.94
N TRP A 216 -1.99 -1.37 20.56
CA TRP A 216 -1.34 -0.56 21.58
C TRP A 216 -0.92 0.82 21.04
N LEU A 217 -0.26 0.85 19.88
CA LEU A 217 0.20 2.08 19.23
C LEU A 217 -0.97 3.04 18.94
N LEU A 218 -2.03 2.54 18.34
CA LEU A 218 -3.19 3.35 17.98
C LEU A 218 -3.89 3.94 19.20
N ASN A 219 -4.03 3.16 20.28
CA ASN A 219 -4.62 3.64 21.52
C ASN A 219 -3.76 4.67 22.29
N ARG A 220 -2.46 4.78 21.96
CA ARG A 220 -1.51 5.70 22.60
C ARG A 220 -1.02 6.81 21.70
N LYS A 221 -1.35 6.75 20.41
CA LYS A 221 -0.92 7.76 19.44
C LYS A 221 -1.61 9.09 19.73
N ILE A 222 -0.82 10.16 19.80
CA ILE A 222 -1.33 11.53 19.82
C ILE A 222 -1.73 11.91 18.40
N ILE A 223 -3.01 12.23 18.20
CA ILE A 223 -3.49 12.82 16.94
C ILE A 223 -3.11 14.30 17.00
N PRO A 224 -2.44 14.84 15.95
CA PRO A 224 -2.07 16.25 15.93
C PRO A 224 -3.30 17.13 16.19
N PRO A 225 -3.28 18.00 17.21
CA PRO A 225 -4.39 18.90 17.48
C PRO A 225 -4.45 20.01 16.43
N GLN A 226 -5.63 20.60 16.24
CA GLN A 226 -5.71 21.90 15.60
C GLN A 226 -5.12 22.92 16.56
N ILE A 227 -4.12 23.69 16.10
CA ILE A 227 -3.45 24.70 16.92
C ILE A 227 -3.93 26.06 16.46
N GLU A 228 -4.61 26.78 17.36
CA GLU A 228 -4.87 28.21 17.17
C GLU A 228 -3.66 28.99 17.69
N THR A 229 -3.06 29.80 16.83
CA THR A 229 -1.97 30.71 17.21
C THR A 229 -2.53 32.12 17.38
N LYS A 230 -2.25 32.73 18.51
CA LYS A 230 -2.51 34.17 18.69
C LYS A 230 -1.45 34.94 17.87
N PRO A 231 -1.84 35.89 17.00
CA PRO A 231 -0.89 36.74 16.25
C PRO A 231 -0.07 37.63 17.14
#